data_c1497abd7ef63025ff494c301522c292
#
_entry.id   c1497abd7ef63025ff494c301522c292
#
_cell.length_a   1.000
_cell.length_b   1.000
_cell.length_c   1.000
_cell.angle_alpha   90.00
_cell.angle_beta   90.00
_cell.angle_gamma   90.00
#
_symmetry.space_group_name_H-M   'P 1'
#
loop_
_entity.id
_entity.type
_entity.pdbx_description
1 polymer ?
#
loop_
_entity_poly.entity_id
_entity_poly.type
_entity_poly.pdbx_seq_one_letter_code
_entity_poly.pdbx_strand_id
1 'polypeptide(L)'
;MDKNSKIEKSYDELTYKSAAFAQSSPYKLEACATLLGINPPPCKNAKVLEIGCSFGGNLIPFAVNNENARVVGIDLSGEQIRRGKEIVKEIGLSNLELIHGDICEFKSDEKFDYIIAHGVFSWVPDFVKDAILRVVRENLSQNGVAFISYNVYPGWKIKDVVRDLMLLAAKDKDSTEERLKAAKEALLAYKEVLLTKLGENYEDKIPAKLLLHWIDNVLEKDDFYIAHEFLEEINDPFYFKDFNAMLAKNDLAYLCEYGLEDLFVPDLGIEHVDNYKDKKFKDRIDLEQFLDIVSNKVFRQSLIVHAKAYESVANKQIGPSDVNKIHVVADFVKKDDGWHDKFSLMPQDISWLCEVFYRMYPASINLSQILEILPEDKLMVYSAFVRLLTNSASAMIVKDELKDIEYAPNHSRLKANLTGYIKYFLNHKDNADITFANKFGLTERLDRLDYYIFLLLDGKNTLEEIAAKSMKFVKENSIKISDKNGKELKNEKLVTHLKGYIVGTAKIASMLYLLEEI
;
A
#
# COMPACT_ATOMS: atom_id res chain seq x y z
N MET A 1 25.82 -25.09 0.93
CA MET A 1 24.77 -24.35 1.60
C MET A 1 23.51 -24.49 0.76
N ASP A 2 22.41 -24.83 1.38
CA ASP A 2 21.10 -24.90 0.74
C ASP A 2 20.73 -23.50 0.20
N LYS A 3 19.99 -23.40 -0.92
CA LYS A 3 19.61 -22.11 -1.51
C LYS A 3 18.86 -21.22 -0.52
N ASN A 4 18.05 -21.81 0.37
CA ASN A 4 17.32 -21.08 1.41
C ASN A 4 18.26 -20.42 2.43
N SER A 5 19.39 -21.04 2.80
CA SER A 5 20.35 -20.46 3.77
C SER A 5 21.11 -19.25 3.22
N LYS A 6 21.24 -19.11 1.88
CA LYS A 6 21.83 -17.93 1.26
C LYS A 6 20.83 -16.77 1.21
N ILE A 7 19.57 -17.09 0.93
CA ILE A 7 18.46 -16.10 0.91
C ILE A 7 18.27 -15.55 2.32
N GLU A 8 18.16 -16.42 3.33
CA GLU A 8 18.04 -16.02 4.74
C GLU A 8 19.18 -15.05 5.14
N LYS A 9 20.43 -15.40 4.81
CA LYS A 9 21.59 -14.56 5.12
C LYS A 9 21.53 -13.18 4.45
N SER A 10 21.08 -13.09 3.20
CA SER A 10 20.94 -11.81 2.48
C SER A 10 19.94 -10.89 3.19
N TYR A 11 18.80 -11.43 3.65
CA TYR A 11 17.78 -10.66 4.37
C TYR A 11 18.19 -10.28 5.81
N ASP A 12 19.04 -11.06 6.46
CA ASP A 12 19.58 -10.74 7.79
C ASP A 12 20.67 -9.66 7.76
N GLU A 13 21.45 -9.56 6.66
CA GLU A 13 22.55 -8.58 6.53
C GLU A 13 22.06 -7.15 6.25
N LEU A 14 20.94 -6.96 5.59
CA LEU A 14 20.41 -5.64 5.22
C LEU A 14 18.94 -5.49 5.67
N THR A 15 18.77 -5.19 6.95
CA THR A 15 17.44 -4.96 7.50
C THR A 15 16.94 -3.56 7.15
N TYR A 16 15.69 -3.45 6.71
CA TYR A 16 15.03 -2.18 6.40
C TYR A 16 13.82 -1.94 7.30
N LYS A 17 13.33 -0.71 7.32
CA LYS A 17 12.08 -0.41 8.03
C LYS A 17 10.93 -1.13 7.34
N SER A 18 10.26 -2.01 8.06
CA SER A 18 9.06 -2.67 7.57
C SER A 18 7.90 -1.65 7.51
N ALA A 19 7.31 -1.49 6.34
CA ALA A 19 6.24 -0.54 6.10
C ALA A 19 4.88 -1.24 6.03
N ALA A 20 3.82 -0.47 6.29
CA ALA A 20 2.47 -0.87 5.94
C ALA A 20 2.17 -0.47 4.48
N PHE A 21 1.36 -1.29 3.82
CA PHE A 21 1.01 -1.13 2.42
C PHE A 21 -0.50 -1.07 2.27
N ALA A 22 -1.03 0.11 1.95
CA ALA A 22 -2.47 0.34 1.81
C ALA A 22 -3.12 -0.57 0.76
N GLN A 23 -2.37 -0.94 -0.28
CA GLN A 23 -2.82 -1.83 -1.35
C GLN A 23 -3.09 -3.27 -0.88
N SER A 24 -2.38 -3.77 0.12
CA SER A 24 -2.57 -5.10 0.70
C SER A 24 -3.44 -5.11 1.96
N SER A 25 -3.95 -3.94 2.38
CA SER A 25 -4.79 -3.82 3.57
C SER A 25 -6.04 -4.70 3.46
N PRO A 26 -6.35 -5.55 4.46
CA PRO A 26 -7.56 -6.38 4.47
C PRO A 26 -8.85 -5.58 4.22
N TYR A 27 -8.94 -4.34 4.68
CA TYR A 27 -10.08 -3.45 4.41
C TYR A 27 -10.27 -3.15 2.92
N LYS A 28 -9.17 -2.96 2.19
CA LYS A 28 -9.22 -2.76 0.74
C LYS A 28 -9.64 -4.05 0.04
N LEU A 29 -9.07 -5.20 0.45
CA LEU A 29 -9.41 -6.51 -0.10
C LEU A 29 -10.88 -6.84 0.15
N GLU A 30 -11.41 -6.56 1.35
CA GLU A 30 -12.81 -6.71 1.70
C GLU A 30 -13.73 -5.88 0.78
N ALA A 31 -13.40 -4.61 0.57
CA ALA A 31 -14.20 -3.71 -0.24
C ALA A 31 -14.20 -4.13 -1.72
N CYS A 32 -13.03 -4.43 -2.31
CA CYS A 32 -12.92 -4.92 -3.69
C CYS A 32 -13.72 -6.22 -3.90
N ALA A 33 -13.57 -7.19 -3.01
CA ALA A 33 -14.28 -8.45 -3.11
C ALA A 33 -15.81 -8.27 -2.96
N THR A 34 -16.24 -7.40 -2.03
CA THR A 34 -17.65 -7.07 -1.83
C THR A 34 -18.26 -6.43 -3.08
N LEU A 35 -17.55 -5.50 -3.71
CA LEU A 35 -17.96 -4.85 -4.96
C LEU A 35 -18.18 -5.87 -6.08
N LEU A 36 -17.32 -6.88 -6.16
CA LEU A 36 -17.42 -7.96 -7.13
C LEU A 36 -18.38 -9.09 -6.76
N GLY A 37 -19.01 -9.04 -5.57
CA GLY A 37 -20.02 -9.98 -5.14
C GLY A 37 -19.53 -11.15 -4.31
N ILE A 38 -18.26 -11.20 -3.98
CA ILE A 38 -17.75 -12.06 -2.91
C ILE A 38 -18.09 -11.41 -1.57
N ASN A 39 -18.45 -12.19 -0.58
CA ASN A 39 -18.72 -11.70 0.78
C ASN A 39 -17.65 -12.24 1.73
N PRO A 40 -16.47 -11.62 1.80
CA PRO A 40 -15.45 -12.02 2.74
C PRO A 40 -15.87 -11.72 4.18
N PRO A 41 -15.32 -12.44 5.19
CA PRO A 41 -15.54 -12.13 6.58
C PRO A 41 -15.09 -10.70 6.93
N PRO A 42 -15.81 -10.00 7.84
CA PRO A 42 -15.49 -8.62 8.23
C PRO A 42 -14.13 -8.51 8.89
N CYS A 43 -13.35 -7.49 8.52
CA CYS A 43 -11.99 -7.24 9.00
C CYS A 43 -11.87 -7.25 10.54
N LYS A 44 -12.87 -6.73 11.27
CA LYS A 44 -12.82 -6.62 12.73
C LYS A 44 -12.64 -7.94 13.49
N ASN A 45 -13.03 -9.07 12.88
CA ASN A 45 -12.93 -10.41 13.47
C ASN A 45 -12.18 -11.38 12.55
N ALA A 46 -11.50 -10.86 11.55
CA ALA A 46 -10.87 -11.66 10.51
C ALA A 46 -9.64 -12.43 11.01
N LYS A 47 -9.36 -13.53 10.33
CA LYS A 47 -8.10 -14.24 10.43
C LYS A 47 -7.23 -13.84 9.24
N VAL A 48 -6.04 -13.30 9.53
CA VAL A 48 -5.12 -12.77 8.53
C VAL A 48 -3.79 -13.51 8.60
N LEU A 49 -3.28 -13.93 7.46
CA LEU A 49 -1.93 -14.48 7.31
C LEU A 49 -1.12 -13.60 6.35
N GLU A 50 0.08 -13.20 6.73
CA GLU A 50 1.05 -12.60 5.82
C GLU A 50 2.29 -13.48 5.67
N ILE A 51 2.64 -13.78 4.42
CA ILE A 51 3.81 -14.54 4.00
C ILE A 51 4.90 -13.55 3.60
N GLY A 52 6.09 -13.63 4.25
CA GLY A 52 7.14 -12.63 4.10
C GLY A 52 6.83 -11.36 4.90
N CYS A 53 6.46 -11.52 6.18
CA CYS A 53 5.95 -10.43 7.01
C CYS A 53 7.02 -9.51 7.59
N SER A 54 8.31 -9.85 7.45
CA SER A 54 9.42 -9.07 8.03
C SER A 54 9.22 -8.83 9.55
N PHE A 55 9.39 -7.60 10.03
CA PHE A 55 9.12 -7.22 11.43
C PHE A 55 7.61 -7.14 11.78
N GLY A 56 6.71 -7.41 10.84
CA GLY A 56 5.25 -7.27 11.01
C GLY A 56 4.73 -5.85 10.79
N GLY A 57 5.52 -4.97 10.13
CA GLY A 57 5.13 -3.56 9.92
C GLY A 57 3.82 -3.37 9.16
N ASN A 58 3.46 -4.29 8.27
CA ASN A 58 2.19 -4.29 7.55
C ASN A 58 1.03 -4.84 8.42
N LEU A 59 1.31 -5.79 9.31
CA LEU A 59 0.30 -6.45 10.15
C LEU A 59 -0.04 -5.67 11.43
N ILE A 60 0.94 -5.00 12.04
CA ILE A 60 0.78 -4.30 13.33
C ILE A 60 -0.35 -3.26 13.28
N PRO A 61 -0.44 -2.34 12.29
CA PRO A 61 -1.52 -1.37 12.22
C PRO A 61 -2.91 -2.03 12.13
N PHE A 62 -3.00 -3.14 11.40
CA PHE A 62 -4.24 -3.91 11.32
C PHE A 62 -4.58 -4.58 12.66
N ALA A 63 -3.63 -5.26 13.30
CA ALA A 63 -3.82 -5.95 14.57
C ALA A 63 -4.23 -5.00 15.70
N VAL A 64 -3.58 -3.83 15.81
CA VAL A 64 -3.91 -2.78 16.79
C VAL A 64 -5.35 -2.32 16.64
N ASN A 65 -5.84 -2.13 15.41
CA ASN A 65 -7.19 -1.61 15.15
C ASN A 65 -8.29 -2.69 15.19
N ASN A 66 -7.93 -3.97 15.29
CA ASN A 66 -8.86 -5.11 15.24
C ASN A 66 -8.52 -6.11 16.35
N GLU A 67 -8.79 -5.76 17.60
CA GLU A 67 -8.41 -6.56 18.78
C GLU A 67 -8.99 -7.97 18.76
N ASN A 68 -10.14 -8.18 18.08
CA ASN A 68 -10.78 -9.49 17.93
C ASN A 68 -10.29 -10.29 16.72
N ALA A 69 -9.45 -9.70 15.88
CA ALA A 69 -8.84 -10.41 14.74
C ALA A 69 -7.73 -11.34 15.21
N ARG A 70 -7.53 -12.44 14.50
CA ARG A 70 -6.36 -13.31 14.65
C ARG A 70 -5.38 -13.00 13.51
N VAL A 71 -4.19 -12.52 13.84
CA VAL A 71 -3.20 -12.08 12.86
C VAL A 71 -1.95 -12.94 12.99
N VAL A 72 -1.46 -13.48 11.88
CA VAL A 72 -0.28 -14.35 11.82
C VAL A 72 0.65 -13.83 10.72
N GLY A 73 1.92 -13.69 11.03
CA GLY A 73 2.96 -13.42 10.05
C GLY A 73 4.01 -14.53 10.06
N ILE A 74 4.47 -14.94 8.88
CA ILE A 74 5.58 -15.90 8.73
C ILE A 74 6.67 -15.28 7.88
N ASP A 75 7.92 -15.41 8.32
CA ASP A 75 9.09 -14.96 7.58
C ASP A 75 10.27 -15.92 7.77
N LEU A 76 11.11 -16.02 6.76
CA LEU A 76 12.31 -16.85 6.76
C LEU A 76 13.43 -16.22 7.59
N SER A 77 13.48 -14.89 7.75
CA SER A 77 14.50 -14.19 8.53
C SER A 77 14.24 -14.31 10.04
N GLY A 78 15.10 -15.05 10.71
CA GLY A 78 15.04 -15.22 12.16
C GLY A 78 15.26 -13.91 12.93
N GLU A 79 16.15 -13.06 12.45
CA GLU A 79 16.44 -11.76 13.07
C GLU A 79 15.26 -10.79 12.96
N GLN A 80 14.63 -10.70 11.80
CA GLN A 80 13.46 -9.83 11.61
C GLN A 80 12.29 -10.29 12.50
N ILE A 81 12.03 -11.58 12.57
CA ILE A 81 10.98 -12.13 13.45
C ILE A 81 11.30 -11.91 14.93
N ARG A 82 12.56 -12.08 15.35
CA ARG A 82 12.97 -11.82 16.73
C ARG A 82 12.66 -10.37 17.14
N ARG A 83 13.11 -9.41 16.35
CA ARG A 83 12.87 -7.98 16.58
C ARG A 83 11.38 -7.62 16.47
N GLY A 84 10.67 -8.18 15.49
CA GLY A 84 9.22 -8.01 15.36
C GLY A 84 8.46 -8.46 16.61
N LYS A 85 8.84 -9.58 17.23
CA LYS A 85 8.26 -10.06 18.51
C LYS A 85 8.51 -9.07 19.66
N GLU A 86 9.67 -8.43 19.70
CA GLU A 86 9.98 -7.39 20.70
C GLU A 86 9.07 -6.18 20.52
N ILE A 87 8.85 -5.72 19.27
CA ILE A 87 7.93 -4.63 18.94
C ILE A 87 6.49 -4.98 19.34
N VAL A 88 6.00 -6.16 18.96
CA VAL A 88 4.66 -6.66 19.30
C VAL A 88 4.44 -6.67 20.82
N LYS A 89 5.45 -7.13 21.57
CA LYS A 89 5.43 -7.15 23.04
C LYS A 89 5.42 -5.75 23.65
N GLU A 90 6.24 -4.82 23.12
CA GLU A 90 6.30 -3.43 23.62
C GLU A 90 5.00 -2.67 23.36
N ILE A 91 4.39 -2.87 22.19
CA ILE A 91 3.07 -2.30 21.85
C ILE A 91 1.96 -2.91 22.74
N GLY A 92 2.14 -4.14 23.19
CA GLY A 92 1.19 -4.86 24.03
C GLY A 92 0.12 -5.61 23.23
N LEU A 93 0.41 -6.05 22.01
CA LEU A 93 -0.51 -6.82 21.18
C LEU A 93 -0.55 -8.29 21.62
N SER A 94 -1.76 -8.83 21.74
CA SER A 94 -2.00 -10.24 22.07
C SER A 94 -2.60 -11.04 20.92
N ASN A 95 -3.03 -10.37 19.84
CA ASN A 95 -3.73 -10.97 18.71
C ASN A 95 -2.85 -11.11 17.46
N LEU A 96 -1.55 -10.78 17.56
CA LEU A 96 -0.56 -10.93 16.48
C LEU A 96 0.53 -11.93 16.88
N GLU A 97 0.71 -12.96 16.07
CA GLU A 97 1.78 -13.95 16.18
C GLU A 97 2.74 -13.82 15.00
N LEU A 98 4.03 -13.73 15.26
CA LEU A 98 5.09 -13.76 14.24
C LEU A 98 5.84 -15.07 14.34
N ILE A 99 6.00 -15.78 13.20
CA ILE A 99 6.59 -17.12 13.11
C ILE A 99 7.87 -17.03 12.26
N HIS A 100 9.00 -17.45 12.84
CA HIS A 100 10.20 -17.75 12.07
C HIS A 100 10.02 -19.13 11.43
N GLY A 101 10.02 -19.21 10.10
CA GLY A 101 9.83 -20.48 9.41
C GLY A 101 9.84 -20.39 7.89
N ASP A 102 10.09 -21.53 7.26
CA ASP A 102 10.00 -21.70 5.82
C ASP A 102 8.55 -21.97 5.42
N ILE A 103 8.02 -21.18 4.47
CA ILE A 103 6.65 -21.35 3.95
C ILE A 103 6.45 -22.72 3.28
N CYS A 104 7.51 -23.36 2.80
CA CYS A 104 7.46 -24.71 2.25
C CYS A 104 7.03 -25.75 3.29
N GLU A 105 7.39 -25.52 4.56
CA GLU A 105 7.08 -26.41 5.68
C GLU A 105 5.82 -25.99 6.43
N PHE A 106 5.27 -24.80 6.12
CA PHE A 106 4.10 -24.26 6.81
C PHE A 106 2.89 -25.20 6.67
N LYS A 107 2.32 -25.55 7.81
CA LYS A 107 1.09 -26.35 7.94
C LYS A 107 0.23 -25.75 9.03
N SER A 108 -1.04 -25.56 8.74
CA SER A 108 -2.02 -25.06 9.68
C SER A 108 -3.40 -25.64 9.38
N ASP A 109 -4.13 -26.01 10.42
CA ASP A 109 -5.55 -26.36 10.31
C ASP A 109 -6.45 -25.11 10.29
N GLU A 110 -5.88 -23.94 10.61
CA GLU A 110 -6.62 -22.66 10.53
C GLU A 110 -6.91 -22.29 9.09
N LYS A 111 -8.10 -21.71 8.89
CA LYS A 111 -8.46 -21.00 7.66
C LYS A 111 -8.34 -19.51 7.89
N PHE A 112 -7.71 -18.81 6.95
CA PHE A 112 -7.53 -17.37 6.97
C PHE A 112 -8.48 -16.70 6.01
N ASP A 113 -9.05 -15.59 6.42
CA ASP A 113 -9.98 -14.81 5.61
C ASP A 113 -9.23 -13.93 4.61
N TYR A 114 -8.03 -13.51 5.00
CA TYR A 114 -7.11 -12.76 4.14
C TYR A 114 -5.72 -13.38 4.22
N ILE A 115 -5.14 -13.69 3.05
CA ILE A 115 -3.75 -14.15 2.93
C ILE A 115 -2.99 -13.16 2.06
N ILE A 116 -1.88 -12.63 2.57
CA ILE A 116 -1.09 -11.58 1.90
C ILE A 116 0.30 -12.13 1.60
N ALA A 117 0.75 -11.96 0.35
CA ALA A 117 2.14 -12.19 -0.07
C ALA A 117 2.60 -10.97 -0.89
N HIS A 118 3.08 -9.94 -0.20
CA HIS A 118 3.52 -8.69 -0.82
C HIS A 118 5.03 -8.62 -0.92
N GLY A 119 5.54 -8.39 -2.15
CA GLY A 119 6.97 -8.29 -2.40
C GLY A 119 7.75 -9.60 -2.21
N VAL A 120 7.11 -10.77 -2.41
CA VAL A 120 7.74 -12.09 -2.21
C VAL A 120 7.78 -12.90 -3.51
N PHE A 121 6.67 -12.99 -4.22
CA PHE A 121 6.42 -14.02 -5.24
C PHE A 121 7.43 -14.03 -6.40
N SER A 122 7.91 -12.89 -6.85
CA SER A 122 8.92 -12.79 -7.92
C SER A 122 10.36 -13.00 -7.44
N TRP A 123 10.58 -13.03 -6.12
CA TRP A 123 11.91 -13.05 -5.52
C TRP A 123 12.30 -14.41 -4.96
N VAL A 124 11.47 -15.41 -5.16
CA VAL A 124 11.66 -16.74 -4.63
C VAL A 124 11.70 -17.80 -5.73
N PRO A 125 12.37 -18.96 -5.48
CA PRO A 125 12.39 -20.09 -6.44
C PRO A 125 10.99 -20.66 -6.70
N ASP A 126 10.81 -21.37 -7.82
CA ASP A 126 9.52 -21.94 -8.23
C ASP A 126 8.89 -22.85 -7.17
N PHE A 127 9.68 -23.69 -6.49
CA PHE A 127 9.15 -24.56 -5.43
C PHE A 127 8.57 -23.78 -4.23
N VAL A 128 9.10 -22.57 -3.95
CA VAL A 128 8.54 -21.66 -2.92
C VAL A 128 7.26 -20.99 -3.44
N LYS A 129 7.21 -20.61 -4.72
CA LYS A 129 5.98 -20.11 -5.36
C LYS A 129 4.87 -21.15 -5.29
N ASP A 130 5.19 -22.41 -5.59
CA ASP A 130 4.25 -23.54 -5.49
C ASP A 130 3.78 -23.73 -4.02
N ALA A 131 4.67 -23.58 -3.05
CA ALA A 131 4.32 -23.62 -1.63
C ALA A 131 3.39 -22.48 -1.22
N ILE A 132 3.64 -21.25 -1.68
CA ILE A 132 2.75 -20.10 -1.45
C ILE A 132 1.36 -20.40 -1.99
N LEU A 133 1.24 -20.84 -3.25
CA LEU A 133 -0.05 -21.16 -3.85
C LEU A 133 -0.74 -22.35 -3.16
N ARG A 134 0.01 -23.36 -2.71
CA ARG A 134 -0.50 -24.46 -1.88
C ARG A 134 -1.09 -23.93 -0.57
N VAL A 135 -0.36 -23.05 0.14
CA VAL A 135 -0.85 -22.46 1.41
C VAL A 135 -2.11 -21.63 1.16
N VAL A 136 -2.16 -20.83 0.08
CA VAL A 136 -3.38 -20.10 -0.29
C VAL A 136 -4.52 -21.09 -0.53
N ARG A 137 -4.34 -22.11 -1.36
CA ARG A 137 -5.37 -23.12 -1.62
C ARG A 137 -5.86 -23.83 -0.35
N GLU A 138 -4.92 -24.23 0.52
CA GLU A 138 -5.22 -25.06 1.68
C GLU A 138 -5.74 -24.26 2.86
N ASN A 139 -5.31 -23.00 3.02
CA ASN A 139 -5.59 -22.22 4.21
C ASN A 139 -6.52 -21.01 3.98
N LEU A 140 -6.85 -20.65 2.74
CA LEU A 140 -7.85 -19.60 2.51
C LEU A 140 -9.25 -20.09 2.90
N SER A 141 -10.03 -19.27 3.60
CA SER A 141 -11.43 -19.56 3.92
C SER A 141 -12.29 -19.52 2.63
N GLN A 142 -13.46 -20.12 2.66
CA GLN A 142 -14.30 -20.31 1.45
C GLN A 142 -14.56 -19.01 0.68
N ASN A 143 -14.82 -17.91 1.39
CA ASN A 143 -15.04 -16.58 0.82
C ASN A 143 -13.84 -15.65 1.09
N GLY A 144 -12.70 -16.20 1.48
CA GLY A 144 -11.49 -15.45 1.75
C GLY A 144 -10.89 -14.87 0.47
N VAL A 145 -10.00 -13.90 0.66
CA VAL A 145 -9.29 -13.21 -0.42
C VAL A 145 -7.80 -13.28 -0.16
N ALA A 146 -7.03 -13.77 -1.13
CA ALA A 146 -5.59 -13.65 -1.10
C ALA A 146 -5.12 -12.49 -1.96
N PHE A 147 -4.04 -11.84 -1.53
CA PHE A 147 -3.34 -10.79 -2.26
C PHE A 147 -1.92 -11.25 -2.57
N ILE A 148 -1.55 -11.27 -3.85
CA ILE A 148 -0.19 -11.58 -4.29
C ILE A 148 0.30 -10.47 -5.20
N SER A 149 1.46 -9.90 -4.89
CA SER A 149 2.14 -8.95 -5.78
C SER A 149 3.33 -9.60 -6.47
N TYR A 150 3.56 -9.23 -7.73
CA TYR A 150 4.62 -9.80 -8.56
C TYR A 150 5.00 -8.90 -9.72
N ASN A 151 6.24 -9.06 -10.17
CA ASN A 151 6.80 -8.37 -11.33
C ASN A 151 6.25 -8.99 -12.62
N VAL A 152 5.98 -8.17 -13.64
CA VAL A 152 5.40 -8.65 -14.89
C VAL A 152 6.12 -8.18 -16.14
N TYR A 153 6.07 -9.03 -17.16
CA TYR A 153 6.37 -8.68 -18.54
C TYR A 153 5.12 -8.06 -19.21
N PRO A 154 5.33 -7.12 -20.17
CA PRO A 154 6.62 -6.78 -20.81
C PRO A 154 7.46 -5.72 -20.08
N GLY A 155 6.92 -5.00 -19.10
CA GLY A 155 7.57 -3.85 -18.50
C GLY A 155 8.97 -4.15 -17.94
N TRP A 156 9.15 -5.31 -17.35
CA TRP A 156 10.45 -5.74 -16.82
C TRP A 156 11.51 -6.02 -17.89
N LYS A 157 11.16 -6.29 -19.16
CA LYS A 157 12.18 -6.56 -20.20
C LYS A 157 13.19 -5.44 -20.39
N ILE A 158 12.79 -4.20 -20.15
CA ILE A 158 13.70 -3.05 -20.26
C ILE A 158 14.53 -2.92 -18.98
N LYS A 159 13.93 -3.15 -17.82
CA LYS A 159 14.62 -3.17 -16.52
C LYS A 159 15.67 -4.29 -16.47
N ASP A 160 15.41 -5.43 -17.11
CA ASP A 160 16.36 -6.55 -17.15
C ASP A 160 17.70 -6.13 -17.75
N VAL A 161 17.73 -5.29 -18.78
CA VAL A 161 18.98 -4.79 -19.37
C VAL A 161 19.83 -4.03 -18.34
N VAL A 162 19.20 -3.22 -17.51
CA VAL A 162 19.87 -2.45 -16.45
C VAL A 162 20.32 -3.39 -15.34
N ARG A 163 19.46 -4.32 -14.93
CA ARG A 163 19.74 -5.32 -13.90
C ARG A 163 20.87 -6.27 -14.30
N ASP A 164 20.89 -6.76 -15.52
CA ASP A 164 21.93 -7.65 -16.03
C ASP A 164 23.33 -6.99 -15.96
N LEU A 165 23.43 -5.72 -16.32
CA LEU A 165 24.67 -4.96 -16.17
C LEU A 165 25.10 -4.86 -14.69
N MET A 166 24.17 -4.54 -13.80
CA MET A 166 24.44 -4.41 -12.37
C MET A 166 24.89 -5.74 -11.76
N LEU A 167 24.24 -6.85 -12.09
CA LEU A 167 24.62 -8.20 -11.63
C LEU A 167 25.98 -8.62 -12.20
N LEU A 168 26.25 -8.31 -13.47
CA LEU A 168 27.56 -8.59 -14.10
C LEU A 168 28.69 -7.86 -13.36
N ALA A 169 28.47 -6.59 -13.00
CA ALA A 169 29.47 -5.80 -12.29
C ALA A 169 29.66 -6.26 -10.83
N ALA A 170 28.60 -6.77 -10.22
CA ALA A 170 28.59 -7.20 -8.82
C ALA A 170 28.98 -8.68 -8.59
N LYS A 171 29.20 -9.48 -9.66
CA LYS A 171 29.30 -10.95 -9.58
C LYS A 171 30.44 -11.48 -8.70
N ASP A 172 31.58 -10.77 -8.67
CA ASP A 172 32.79 -11.17 -7.94
C ASP A 172 32.96 -10.36 -6.63
N LYS A 173 31.86 -9.83 -6.08
CA LYS A 173 31.86 -9.05 -4.84
C LYS A 173 31.18 -9.84 -3.72
N ASP A 174 31.82 -9.83 -2.56
CA ASP A 174 31.38 -10.64 -1.40
C ASP A 174 30.39 -9.90 -0.49
N SER A 175 30.56 -8.58 -0.33
CA SER A 175 29.69 -7.77 0.55
C SER A 175 28.64 -7.00 -0.24
N THR A 176 27.48 -6.76 0.38
CA THR A 176 26.40 -5.95 -0.19
C THR A 176 26.87 -4.53 -0.54
N GLU A 177 27.73 -3.93 0.29
CA GLU A 177 28.30 -2.60 0.04
C GLU A 177 29.17 -2.59 -1.24
N GLU A 178 30.04 -3.59 -1.41
CA GLU A 178 30.88 -3.70 -2.61
C GLU A 178 30.05 -3.98 -3.86
N ARG A 179 29.01 -4.82 -3.74
CA ARG A 179 28.06 -5.09 -4.84
C ARG A 179 27.33 -3.84 -5.27
N LEU A 180 26.79 -3.06 -4.34
CA LEU A 180 26.12 -1.79 -4.58
C LEU A 180 27.06 -0.78 -5.26
N LYS A 181 28.28 -0.63 -4.75
CA LYS A 181 29.29 0.27 -5.33
C LYS A 181 29.60 -0.10 -6.76
N ALA A 182 29.93 -1.37 -7.03
CA ALA A 182 30.25 -1.86 -8.37
C ALA A 182 29.07 -1.67 -9.35
N ALA A 183 27.84 -1.95 -8.91
CA ALA A 183 26.64 -1.78 -9.70
C ALA A 183 26.40 -0.29 -10.08
N LYS A 184 26.54 0.63 -9.12
CA LYS A 184 26.41 2.07 -9.37
C LYS A 184 27.50 2.62 -10.31
N GLU A 185 28.75 2.19 -10.11
CA GLU A 185 29.86 2.56 -11.03
C GLU A 185 29.59 2.09 -12.46
N ALA A 186 29.09 0.87 -12.64
CA ALA A 186 28.72 0.34 -13.95
C ALA A 186 27.56 1.11 -14.59
N LEU A 187 26.54 1.51 -13.83
CA LEU A 187 25.45 2.33 -14.34
C LEU A 187 25.92 3.70 -14.78
N LEU A 188 26.80 4.36 -14.02
CA LEU A 188 27.38 5.64 -14.40
C LEU A 188 28.21 5.53 -15.69
N ALA A 189 29.05 4.50 -15.81
CA ALA A 189 29.82 4.24 -17.02
C ALA A 189 28.90 3.98 -18.23
N TYR A 190 27.83 3.20 -18.05
CA TYR A 190 26.87 2.94 -19.12
C TYR A 190 26.11 4.21 -19.52
N LYS A 191 25.74 5.04 -18.55
CA LYS A 191 25.15 6.36 -18.81
C LYS A 191 26.05 7.23 -19.68
N GLU A 192 27.35 7.31 -19.39
CA GLU A 192 28.30 8.04 -20.21
C GLU A 192 28.39 7.51 -21.66
N VAL A 193 28.40 6.19 -21.82
CA VAL A 193 28.39 5.55 -23.16
C VAL A 193 27.12 5.95 -23.93
N LEU A 194 25.96 5.89 -23.29
CA LEU A 194 24.68 6.25 -23.91
C LEU A 194 24.65 7.73 -24.30
N LEU A 195 25.07 8.63 -23.42
CA LEU A 195 25.12 10.07 -23.67
C LEU A 195 26.08 10.40 -24.81
N THR A 196 27.26 9.78 -24.86
CA THR A 196 28.23 9.96 -25.95
C THR A 196 27.66 9.46 -27.27
N LYS A 197 26.95 8.33 -27.29
CA LYS A 197 26.32 7.79 -28.50
C LYS A 197 25.10 8.55 -28.97
N LEU A 198 24.40 9.25 -28.08
CA LEU A 198 23.23 10.04 -28.45
C LEU A 198 23.58 11.19 -29.39
N GLY A 199 24.70 11.89 -29.18
CA GLY A 199 25.15 13.00 -30.06
C GLY A 199 24.08 14.06 -30.28
N GLU A 200 24.26 14.92 -31.32
CA GLU A 200 23.33 16.02 -31.60
C GLU A 200 21.99 15.60 -32.25
N ASN A 201 21.92 14.41 -32.88
CA ASN A 201 20.72 13.89 -33.54
C ASN A 201 19.95 12.92 -32.63
N TYR A 202 19.06 13.45 -31.83
CA TYR A 202 18.32 12.77 -30.75
C TYR A 202 17.15 11.87 -31.23
N GLU A 203 16.61 12.12 -32.42
CA GLU A 203 15.30 11.57 -32.79
C GLU A 203 15.29 10.06 -33.02
N ASP A 204 16.38 9.50 -33.58
CA ASP A 204 16.48 8.08 -33.96
C ASP A 204 16.95 7.13 -32.80
N LYS A 205 17.11 7.66 -31.57
CA LYS A 205 17.78 6.93 -30.49
C LYS A 205 16.86 6.65 -29.28
N ILE A 206 15.60 6.35 -29.53
CA ILE A 206 14.58 6.03 -28.51
C ILE A 206 15.05 4.96 -27.50
N PRO A 207 15.66 3.82 -27.91
CA PRO A 207 16.12 2.82 -26.95
C PRO A 207 17.13 3.37 -25.93
N ALA A 208 18.06 4.23 -26.36
CA ALA A 208 19.04 4.82 -25.46
C ALA A 208 18.40 5.80 -24.45
N LYS A 209 17.41 6.59 -24.88
CA LYS A 209 16.66 7.48 -23.97
C LYS A 209 15.89 6.69 -22.89
N LEU A 210 15.29 5.58 -23.28
CA LEU A 210 14.54 4.74 -22.36
C LEU A 210 15.47 4.09 -21.33
N LEU A 211 16.63 3.59 -21.74
CA LEU A 211 17.64 3.05 -20.84
C LEU A 211 18.21 4.13 -19.91
N LEU A 212 18.49 5.34 -20.41
CA LEU A 212 18.90 6.49 -19.58
C LEU A 212 17.86 6.79 -18.49
N HIS A 213 16.59 6.84 -18.87
CA HIS A 213 15.50 7.07 -17.92
C HIS A 213 15.50 6.02 -16.79
N TRP A 214 15.68 4.74 -17.12
CA TRP A 214 15.73 3.69 -16.10
C TRP A 214 17.00 3.75 -15.26
N ILE A 215 18.17 4.07 -15.84
CA ILE A 215 19.42 4.26 -15.11
C ILE A 215 19.26 5.40 -14.09
N ASP A 216 18.72 6.54 -14.52
CA ASP A 216 18.52 7.69 -13.64
C ASP A 216 17.54 7.35 -12.50
N ASN A 217 16.44 6.69 -12.81
CA ASN A 217 15.48 6.23 -11.79
C ASN A 217 16.11 5.29 -10.75
N VAL A 218 17.00 4.39 -11.17
CA VAL A 218 17.71 3.50 -10.24
C VAL A 218 18.69 4.28 -9.38
N LEU A 219 19.49 5.18 -9.97
CA LEU A 219 20.49 5.96 -9.24
C LEU A 219 19.90 6.94 -8.20
N GLU A 220 18.62 7.33 -8.37
CA GLU A 220 17.89 8.17 -7.42
C GLU A 220 17.34 7.40 -6.20
N LYS A 221 17.32 6.05 -6.26
CA LYS A 221 16.84 5.23 -5.16
C LYS A 221 17.87 5.07 -4.06
N ASP A 222 17.40 4.78 -2.85
CA ASP A 222 18.28 4.42 -1.75
C ASP A 222 18.96 3.06 -1.98
N ASP A 223 20.07 2.84 -1.28
CA ASP A 223 20.91 1.64 -1.41
C ASP A 223 20.16 0.36 -1.11
N PHE A 224 19.22 0.43 -0.16
CA PHE A 224 18.38 -0.68 0.20
C PHE A 224 17.48 -1.11 -0.97
N TYR A 225 16.75 -0.16 -1.58
CA TYR A 225 15.90 -0.44 -2.73
C TYR A 225 16.71 -1.03 -3.89
N ILE A 226 17.89 -0.46 -4.18
CA ILE A 226 18.77 -0.96 -5.24
C ILE A 226 19.23 -2.39 -4.96
N ALA A 227 19.62 -2.70 -3.73
CA ALA A 227 20.06 -4.05 -3.34
C ALA A 227 18.95 -5.09 -3.58
N HIS A 228 17.75 -4.84 -3.05
CA HIS A 228 16.66 -5.81 -3.09
C HIS A 228 15.91 -5.86 -4.43
N GLU A 229 15.81 -4.76 -5.19
CA GLU A 229 15.11 -4.76 -6.47
C GLU A 229 16.01 -5.20 -7.64
N PHE A 230 17.34 -4.97 -7.56
CA PHE A 230 18.23 -5.17 -8.71
C PHE A 230 19.39 -6.15 -8.47
N LEU A 231 19.79 -6.40 -7.21
CA LEU A 231 20.95 -7.23 -6.90
C LEU A 231 20.62 -8.59 -6.27
N GLU A 232 19.33 -8.89 -6.02
CA GLU A 232 18.92 -10.23 -5.62
C GLU A 232 19.21 -11.25 -6.72
N GLU A 233 19.56 -12.49 -6.33
CA GLU A 233 19.87 -13.56 -7.30
C GLU A 233 18.67 -13.94 -8.15
N ILE A 234 17.46 -13.91 -7.55
CA ILE A 234 16.21 -14.27 -8.20
C ILE A 234 15.38 -13.00 -8.40
N ASN A 235 14.97 -12.76 -9.61
CA ASN A 235 13.85 -11.94 -10.01
C ASN A 235 13.19 -12.63 -11.19
N ASP A 236 11.97 -13.05 -11.03
CA ASP A 236 11.24 -13.86 -12.00
C ASP A 236 9.91 -13.19 -12.37
N PRO A 237 9.93 -12.23 -13.32
CA PRO A 237 8.72 -11.62 -13.84
C PRO A 237 7.95 -12.60 -14.74
N PHE A 238 6.61 -12.51 -14.69
CA PHE A 238 5.71 -13.38 -15.46
C PHE A 238 4.92 -12.57 -16.47
N TYR A 239 4.45 -13.26 -17.54
CA TYR A 239 3.24 -12.80 -18.21
C TYR A 239 2.02 -13.12 -17.34
N PHE A 240 1.04 -12.25 -17.35
CA PHE A 240 -0.20 -12.45 -16.56
C PHE A 240 -0.89 -13.79 -16.86
N LYS A 241 -0.87 -14.22 -18.11
CA LYS A 241 -1.41 -15.54 -18.52
C LYS A 241 -0.71 -16.70 -17.82
N ASP A 242 0.62 -16.63 -17.65
CA ASP A 242 1.39 -17.68 -16.99
C ASP A 242 1.05 -17.74 -15.50
N PHE A 243 0.96 -16.59 -14.84
CA PHE A 243 0.52 -16.51 -13.45
C PHE A 243 -0.89 -17.07 -13.28
N ASN A 244 -1.83 -16.71 -14.16
CA ASN A 244 -3.18 -17.24 -14.11
C ASN A 244 -3.22 -18.76 -14.34
N ALA A 245 -2.36 -19.31 -15.20
CA ALA A 245 -2.21 -20.75 -15.37
C ALA A 245 -1.69 -21.46 -14.11
N MET A 246 -0.80 -20.80 -13.32
CA MET A 246 -0.36 -21.31 -12.02
C MET A 246 -1.50 -21.31 -11.00
N LEU A 247 -2.33 -20.27 -10.96
CA LEU A 247 -3.53 -20.23 -10.13
C LEU A 247 -4.49 -21.38 -10.45
N ALA A 248 -4.81 -21.58 -11.72
CA ALA A 248 -5.72 -22.62 -12.17
C ALA A 248 -5.25 -24.04 -11.78
N LYS A 249 -3.95 -24.32 -11.82
CA LYS A 249 -3.38 -25.60 -11.35
C LYS A 249 -3.58 -25.84 -9.85
N ASN A 250 -3.85 -24.78 -9.09
CA ASN A 250 -4.06 -24.82 -7.65
C ASN A 250 -5.52 -24.59 -7.23
N ASP A 251 -6.50 -24.78 -8.12
CA ASP A 251 -7.92 -24.51 -7.86
C ASP A 251 -8.20 -23.08 -7.36
N LEU A 252 -7.36 -22.13 -7.78
CA LEU A 252 -7.46 -20.71 -7.50
C LEU A 252 -7.82 -19.94 -8.76
N ALA A 253 -8.39 -18.75 -8.60
CA ALA A 253 -8.74 -17.85 -9.69
C ALA A 253 -8.38 -16.40 -9.37
N TYR A 254 -7.96 -15.67 -10.39
CA TYR A 254 -7.81 -14.23 -10.36
C TYR A 254 -9.17 -13.55 -10.24
N LEU A 255 -9.37 -12.75 -9.23
CA LEU A 255 -10.59 -11.98 -9.02
C LEU A 255 -10.50 -10.61 -9.70
N CYS A 256 -9.50 -9.82 -9.35
CA CYS A 256 -9.22 -8.48 -9.91
C CYS A 256 -7.84 -7.99 -9.48
N GLU A 257 -7.39 -6.86 -10.04
CA GLU A 257 -6.33 -6.06 -9.45
C GLU A 257 -6.85 -5.25 -8.26
N TYR A 258 -5.92 -4.79 -7.40
CA TYR A 258 -6.28 -3.93 -6.28
C TYR A 258 -6.72 -2.53 -6.73
N GLY A 259 -6.26 -2.07 -7.88
CA GLY A 259 -6.59 -0.77 -8.48
C GLY A 259 -8.04 -0.73 -8.95
N LEU A 260 -8.75 0.34 -8.61
CA LEU A 260 -10.15 0.49 -9.02
C LEU A 260 -10.29 0.77 -10.52
N GLU A 261 -9.28 1.41 -11.09
CA GLU A 261 -9.15 1.65 -12.52
C GLU A 261 -9.14 0.34 -13.33
N ASP A 262 -8.58 -0.72 -12.77
CA ASP A 262 -8.50 -2.03 -13.42
C ASP A 262 -9.76 -2.89 -13.22
N LEU A 263 -10.67 -2.50 -12.31
CA LEU A 263 -11.96 -3.21 -12.08
C LEU A 263 -12.96 -2.99 -13.22
N PHE A 264 -12.92 -1.82 -13.80
CA PHE A 264 -13.73 -1.45 -14.95
C PHE A 264 -12.82 -1.49 -16.17
N VAL A 265 -13.14 -2.34 -17.15
CA VAL A 265 -12.34 -2.41 -18.39
C VAL A 265 -12.13 -1.00 -18.93
N PRO A 266 -10.90 -0.49 -19.00
CA PRO A 266 -10.66 0.89 -19.36
C PRO A 266 -11.07 1.14 -20.80
N ASP A 267 -11.86 2.19 -21.00
CA ASP A 267 -12.01 2.83 -22.29
C ASP A 267 -10.71 3.62 -22.54
N LEU A 268 -9.94 3.23 -23.55
CA LEU A 268 -8.66 3.86 -23.86
C LEU A 268 -8.85 5.24 -24.52
N GLY A 269 -10.11 5.63 -24.80
CA GLY A 269 -10.46 6.91 -25.41
C GLY A 269 -10.09 7.02 -26.89
N ILE A 270 -9.74 5.91 -27.52
CA ILE A 270 -9.36 5.83 -28.93
C ILE A 270 -10.29 4.82 -29.61
N GLU A 271 -11.34 5.32 -30.25
CA GLU A 271 -12.45 4.51 -30.79
C GLU A 271 -12.03 3.26 -31.57
N HIS A 272 -11.05 3.36 -32.46
CA HIS A 272 -10.61 2.21 -33.24
C HIS A 272 -9.84 1.17 -32.40
N VAL A 273 -9.18 1.58 -31.34
CA VAL A 273 -8.46 0.67 -30.42
C VAL A 273 -9.44 -0.01 -29.50
N ASP A 274 -10.43 0.72 -28.99
CA ASP A 274 -11.50 0.15 -28.16
C ASP A 274 -12.35 -0.84 -28.95
N ASN A 275 -12.71 -0.48 -30.18
CA ASN A 275 -13.39 -1.40 -31.10
C ASN A 275 -12.55 -2.66 -31.42
N TYR A 276 -11.23 -2.54 -31.59
CA TYR A 276 -10.35 -3.70 -31.78
C TYR A 276 -10.31 -4.57 -30.54
N LYS A 277 -10.08 -3.98 -29.36
CA LYS A 277 -10.07 -4.64 -28.06
C LYS A 277 -11.34 -5.45 -27.84
N ASP A 278 -12.50 -4.83 -28.00
CA ASP A 278 -13.81 -5.43 -27.74
C ASP A 278 -14.18 -6.55 -28.72
N LYS A 279 -13.72 -6.45 -29.97
CA LYS A 279 -13.91 -7.49 -30.96
C LYS A 279 -12.95 -8.67 -30.78
N LYS A 280 -11.69 -8.41 -30.42
CA LYS A 280 -10.62 -9.40 -30.40
C LYS A 280 -10.58 -10.21 -29.12
N PHE A 281 -10.75 -9.57 -27.97
CA PHE A 281 -10.56 -10.18 -26.67
C PHE A 281 -11.92 -10.42 -26.00
N LYS A 282 -12.38 -11.67 -26.03
CA LYS A 282 -13.62 -12.13 -25.36
C LYS A 282 -13.34 -12.76 -24.01
N ASP A 283 -12.16 -13.36 -23.88
CA ASP A 283 -11.66 -13.89 -22.62
C ASP A 283 -10.99 -12.77 -21.82
N ARG A 284 -11.33 -12.69 -20.53
CA ARG A 284 -10.80 -11.64 -19.63
C ARG A 284 -9.29 -11.75 -19.46
N ILE A 285 -8.73 -12.94 -19.42
CA ILE A 285 -7.29 -13.13 -19.21
C ILE A 285 -6.49 -12.63 -20.42
N ASP A 286 -6.99 -12.91 -21.64
CA ASP A 286 -6.40 -12.39 -22.87
C ASP A 286 -6.49 -10.86 -22.95
N LEU A 287 -7.62 -10.29 -22.52
CA LEU A 287 -7.81 -8.84 -22.47
C LEU A 287 -6.83 -8.18 -21.48
N GLU A 288 -6.74 -8.69 -20.26
CA GLU A 288 -5.82 -8.20 -19.22
C GLU A 288 -4.35 -8.30 -19.69
N GLN A 289 -3.98 -9.42 -20.35
CA GLN A 289 -2.64 -9.55 -20.93
C GLN A 289 -2.39 -8.53 -22.04
N PHE A 290 -3.38 -8.25 -22.89
CA PHE A 290 -3.27 -7.19 -23.89
C PHE A 290 -3.07 -5.81 -23.24
N LEU A 291 -3.84 -5.50 -22.21
CA LEU A 291 -3.71 -4.24 -21.47
C LEU A 291 -2.32 -4.09 -20.81
N ASP A 292 -1.75 -5.16 -20.25
CA ASP A 292 -0.37 -5.15 -19.75
C ASP A 292 0.66 -4.81 -20.83
N ILE A 293 0.44 -5.33 -22.04
CA ILE A 293 1.34 -5.08 -23.17
C ILE A 293 1.27 -3.62 -23.61
N VAL A 294 0.06 -3.08 -23.78
CA VAL A 294 -0.11 -1.70 -24.28
C VAL A 294 0.27 -0.63 -23.25
N SER A 295 0.12 -0.94 -21.95
CA SER A 295 0.52 -0.06 -20.87
C SER A 295 1.97 -0.24 -20.42
N ASN A 296 2.68 -1.23 -20.97
CA ASN A 296 4.02 -1.63 -20.52
C ASN A 296 4.09 -1.86 -19.00
N LYS A 297 3.10 -2.59 -18.46
CA LYS A 297 2.94 -2.82 -17.01
C LYS A 297 4.15 -3.54 -16.45
N VAL A 298 4.68 -3.07 -15.31
CA VAL A 298 5.89 -3.61 -14.66
C VAL A 298 5.57 -4.44 -13.41
N PHE A 299 4.37 -4.24 -12.83
CA PHE A 299 4.01 -4.81 -11.53
C PHE A 299 2.51 -5.05 -11.44
N ARG A 300 2.11 -6.19 -10.87
CA ARG A 300 0.72 -6.53 -10.58
C ARG A 300 0.50 -6.78 -9.10
N GLN A 301 -0.70 -6.50 -8.66
CA GLN A 301 -1.16 -6.63 -7.28
C GLN A 301 -2.54 -7.28 -7.33
N SER A 302 -2.54 -8.60 -7.46
CA SER A 302 -3.72 -9.37 -7.82
C SER A 302 -4.45 -9.90 -6.60
N LEU A 303 -5.77 -9.76 -6.58
CA LEU A 303 -6.67 -10.40 -5.64
C LEU A 303 -7.08 -11.78 -6.20
N ILE A 304 -7.00 -12.78 -5.34
CA ILE A 304 -7.16 -14.19 -5.69
C ILE A 304 -8.19 -14.80 -4.74
N VAL A 305 -9.03 -15.67 -5.29
CA VAL A 305 -10.04 -16.42 -4.55
C VAL A 305 -10.02 -17.90 -4.98
N HIS A 306 -10.74 -18.76 -4.26
CA HIS A 306 -10.97 -20.11 -4.75
C HIS A 306 -11.69 -20.10 -6.11
N ALA A 307 -11.32 -20.98 -7.02
CA ALA A 307 -11.96 -21.10 -8.34
C ALA A 307 -13.48 -21.25 -8.23
N LYS A 308 -13.95 -22.05 -7.26
CA LYS A 308 -15.37 -22.23 -6.98
C LYS A 308 -16.08 -20.94 -6.54
N ALA A 309 -15.41 -20.08 -5.78
CA ALA A 309 -15.97 -18.78 -5.39
C ALA A 309 -16.04 -17.84 -6.59
N TYR A 310 -15.01 -17.87 -7.45
CA TYR A 310 -14.97 -17.09 -8.69
C TYR A 310 -16.09 -17.47 -9.66
N GLU A 311 -16.42 -18.77 -9.83
CA GLU A 311 -17.50 -19.22 -10.71
C GLU A 311 -18.83 -18.52 -10.44
N SER A 312 -19.11 -18.19 -9.17
CA SER A 312 -20.35 -17.50 -8.78
C SER A 312 -20.40 -16.03 -9.23
N VAL A 313 -19.27 -15.44 -9.59
CA VAL A 313 -19.13 -14.01 -9.93
C VAL A 313 -18.48 -13.76 -11.29
N ALA A 314 -18.04 -14.79 -12.00
CA ALA A 314 -17.27 -14.69 -13.25
C ALA A 314 -17.95 -13.83 -14.33
N ASN A 315 -19.28 -13.86 -14.40
CA ASN A 315 -20.08 -13.10 -15.37
C ASN A 315 -20.80 -11.90 -14.74
N LYS A 316 -20.42 -11.51 -13.53
CA LYS A 316 -21.08 -10.43 -12.84
C LYS A 316 -20.70 -9.09 -13.45
N GLN A 317 -21.71 -8.30 -13.79
CA GLN A 317 -21.56 -6.90 -14.13
C GLN A 317 -21.78 -6.06 -12.87
N ILE A 318 -20.85 -5.16 -12.58
CA ILE A 318 -20.95 -4.24 -11.45
C ILE A 318 -22.04 -3.22 -11.79
N GLY A 319 -23.07 -3.17 -10.95
CA GLY A 319 -24.18 -2.22 -11.07
C GLY A 319 -24.30 -1.27 -9.89
N PRO A 320 -25.28 -0.34 -9.93
CA PRO A 320 -25.48 0.62 -8.83
C PRO A 320 -25.67 -0.02 -7.45
N SER A 321 -26.34 -1.17 -7.40
CA SER A 321 -26.55 -1.93 -6.14
C SER A 321 -25.27 -2.49 -5.55
N ASP A 322 -24.26 -2.77 -6.39
CA ASP A 322 -22.96 -3.26 -5.92
C ASP A 322 -22.08 -2.11 -5.45
N VAL A 323 -22.03 -1.03 -6.23
CA VAL A 323 -21.32 0.21 -5.86
C VAL A 323 -21.85 0.79 -4.55
N ASN A 324 -23.15 0.62 -4.27
CA ASN A 324 -23.76 1.08 -3.03
C ASN A 324 -23.39 0.26 -1.78
N LYS A 325 -22.71 -0.89 -1.95
CA LYS A 325 -22.20 -1.71 -0.82
C LYS A 325 -20.88 -1.21 -0.26
N ILE A 326 -20.27 -0.24 -0.89
CA ILE A 326 -19.00 0.34 -0.49
C ILE A 326 -19.16 1.82 -0.20
N HIS A 327 -18.30 2.32 0.66
CA HIS A 327 -18.09 3.73 0.93
C HIS A 327 -16.78 4.19 0.31
N VAL A 328 -16.72 5.45 -0.11
CA VAL A 328 -15.55 6.05 -0.73
C VAL A 328 -15.07 7.23 0.10
N VAL A 329 -13.76 7.33 0.27
CA VAL A 329 -13.07 8.52 0.78
C VAL A 329 -12.16 9.01 -0.30
N ALA A 330 -12.19 10.31 -0.59
CA ALA A 330 -11.26 10.92 -1.52
C ALA A 330 -10.89 12.33 -1.05
N ASP A 331 -9.59 12.61 -1.10
CA ASP A 331 -9.04 13.93 -0.77
C ASP A 331 -8.75 14.69 -2.06
N PHE A 332 -9.45 15.78 -2.28
CA PHE A 332 -9.30 16.63 -3.46
C PHE A 332 -8.87 18.03 -3.08
N VAL A 333 -8.07 18.65 -3.95
CA VAL A 333 -7.62 20.03 -3.83
C VAL A 333 -8.04 20.80 -5.07
N LYS A 334 -8.68 21.95 -4.87
CA LYS A 334 -9.03 22.86 -5.97
C LYS A 334 -7.84 23.74 -6.30
N LYS A 335 -7.43 23.72 -7.58
CA LYS A 335 -6.41 24.60 -8.16
C LYS A 335 -7.01 25.47 -9.27
N ASP A 336 -6.21 26.35 -9.86
CA ASP A 336 -6.67 27.29 -10.91
C ASP A 336 -7.19 26.56 -12.16
N ASP A 337 -6.64 25.38 -12.48
CA ASP A 337 -6.99 24.55 -13.63
C ASP A 337 -8.08 23.49 -13.34
N GLY A 338 -8.52 23.36 -12.08
CA GLY A 338 -9.58 22.42 -11.71
C GLY A 338 -9.35 21.68 -10.40
N TRP A 339 -10.07 20.58 -10.22
CA TRP A 339 -9.89 19.68 -9.09
C TRP A 339 -8.76 18.69 -9.33
N HIS A 340 -7.91 18.51 -8.34
CA HIS A 340 -6.82 17.55 -8.35
C HIS A 340 -6.98 16.56 -7.21
N ASP A 341 -6.66 15.31 -7.47
CA ASP A 341 -6.26 14.41 -6.42
C ASP A 341 -4.75 14.56 -6.13
N LYS A 342 -4.17 13.68 -5.33
CA LYS A 342 -2.74 13.73 -4.99
C LYS A 342 -1.82 13.64 -6.22
N PHE A 343 -2.27 13.04 -7.31
CA PHE A 343 -1.43 12.66 -8.45
C PHE A 343 -1.82 13.34 -9.77
N SER A 344 -3.10 13.65 -9.98
CA SER A 344 -3.60 14.05 -11.29
C SER A 344 -4.75 15.05 -11.23
N LEU A 345 -4.96 15.74 -12.36
CA LEU A 345 -6.14 16.57 -12.62
C LEU A 345 -7.35 15.66 -12.85
N MET A 346 -8.44 15.93 -12.14
CA MET A 346 -9.69 15.19 -12.29
C MET A 346 -10.49 15.67 -13.51
N PRO A 347 -11.27 14.76 -14.14
CA PRO A 347 -12.14 15.14 -15.26
C PRO A 347 -13.11 16.27 -14.88
N GLN A 348 -13.26 17.23 -15.79
CA GLN A 348 -14.05 18.44 -15.52
C GLN A 348 -15.55 18.17 -15.32
N ASP A 349 -16.10 17.17 -16.00
CA ASP A 349 -17.51 16.77 -15.92
C ASP A 349 -17.92 16.17 -14.56
N ILE A 350 -16.95 15.72 -13.74
CA ILE A 350 -17.18 15.26 -12.36
C ILE A 350 -16.73 16.27 -11.30
N SER A 351 -16.43 17.52 -11.68
CA SER A 351 -15.97 18.57 -10.75
C SER A 351 -16.93 18.81 -9.57
N TRP A 352 -18.22 18.72 -9.81
CA TRP A 352 -19.25 18.84 -8.77
C TRP A 352 -19.15 17.73 -7.72
N LEU A 353 -18.81 16.51 -8.15
CA LEU A 353 -18.64 15.37 -7.28
C LEU A 353 -17.34 15.49 -6.46
N CYS A 354 -16.25 15.96 -7.07
CA CYS A 354 -15.01 16.28 -6.35
C CYS A 354 -15.26 17.32 -5.23
N GLU A 355 -16.12 18.31 -5.47
CA GLU A 355 -16.50 19.29 -4.43
C GLU A 355 -17.28 18.64 -3.28
N VAL A 356 -18.17 17.68 -3.56
CA VAL A 356 -18.88 16.92 -2.51
C VAL A 356 -17.88 16.17 -1.64
N PHE A 357 -16.94 15.42 -2.22
CA PHE A 357 -15.92 14.70 -1.47
C PHE A 357 -15.00 15.64 -0.68
N TYR A 358 -14.58 16.75 -1.26
CA TYR A 358 -13.76 17.75 -0.56
C TYR A 358 -14.42 18.26 0.74
N ARG A 359 -15.75 18.50 0.68
CA ARG A 359 -16.51 18.97 1.85
C ARG A 359 -16.73 17.89 2.90
N MET A 360 -16.79 16.63 2.47
CA MET A 360 -17.04 15.49 3.37
C MET A 360 -15.76 14.90 3.98
N TYR A 361 -14.61 15.15 3.35
CA TYR A 361 -13.34 14.58 3.79
C TYR A 361 -12.99 14.96 5.24
N PRO A 362 -12.59 14.02 6.09
CA PRO A 362 -12.26 12.61 5.86
C PRO A 362 -13.41 11.61 6.01
N ALA A 363 -14.65 12.04 6.17
CA ALA A 363 -15.79 11.14 6.19
C ALA A 363 -15.95 10.44 4.83
N SER A 364 -16.44 9.20 4.87
CA SER A 364 -16.75 8.45 3.65
C SER A 364 -18.18 8.72 3.18
N ILE A 365 -18.40 8.55 1.89
CA ILE A 365 -19.72 8.67 1.29
C ILE A 365 -19.99 7.51 0.33
N ASN A 366 -21.23 7.00 0.29
CA ASN A 366 -21.64 5.97 -0.65
C ASN A 366 -22.56 6.56 -1.75
N LEU A 367 -22.87 5.75 -2.75
CA LEU A 367 -23.68 6.18 -3.88
C LEU A 367 -25.08 6.65 -3.46
N SER A 368 -25.74 6.00 -2.49
CA SER A 368 -27.10 6.40 -2.05
C SER A 368 -27.10 7.76 -1.36
N GLN A 369 -26.09 8.09 -0.56
CA GLN A 369 -25.96 9.39 0.07
C GLN A 369 -25.79 10.52 -0.97
N ILE A 370 -25.07 10.27 -2.07
CA ILE A 370 -24.94 11.24 -3.16
C ILE A 370 -26.28 11.41 -3.90
N LEU A 371 -27.00 10.29 -4.11
CA LEU A 371 -28.33 10.32 -4.75
C LEU A 371 -29.40 11.04 -3.91
N GLU A 372 -29.23 11.12 -2.58
CA GLU A 372 -30.07 11.96 -1.71
C GLU A 372 -29.80 13.45 -1.90
N ILE A 373 -28.54 13.82 -2.19
CA ILE A 373 -28.15 15.20 -2.47
C ILE A 373 -28.62 15.64 -3.87
N LEU A 374 -28.58 14.73 -4.85
CA LEU A 374 -28.92 14.98 -6.26
C LEU A 374 -29.86 13.86 -6.78
N PRO A 375 -31.15 13.91 -6.48
CA PRO A 375 -32.08 12.83 -6.80
C PRO A 375 -32.53 12.76 -8.27
N GLU A 376 -32.28 13.81 -9.07
CA GLU A 376 -32.95 14.00 -10.36
C GLU A 376 -32.38 13.17 -11.50
N ASP A 377 -31.09 12.83 -11.50
CA ASP A 377 -30.46 12.02 -12.55
C ASP A 377 -29.59 10.89 -11.98
N LYS A 378 -30.22 9.79 -11.63
CA LYS A 378 -29.56 8.62 -11.04
C LYS A 378 -28.48 8.01 -11.93
N LEU A 379 -28.67 8.03 -13.25
CA LEU A 379 -27.69 7.47 -14.19
C LEU A 379 -26.45 8.35 -14.29
N MET A 380 -26.63 9.66 -14.36
CA MET A 380 -25.52 10.62 -14.36
C MET A 380 -24.70 10.50 -13.07
N VAL A 381 -25.36 10.46 -11.92
CA VAL A 381 -24.69 10.33 -10.61
C VAL A 381 -23.88 9.02 -10.52
N TYR A 382 -24.48 7.90 -10.95
CA TYR A 382 -23.79 6.61 -10.99
C TYR A 382 -22.57 6.66 -11.92
N SER A 383 -22.73 7.17 -13.12
CA SER A 383 -21.63 7.29 -14.10
C SER A 383 -20.51 8.18 -13.59
N ALA A 384 -20.84 9.31 -12.96
CA ALA A 384 -19.87 10.21 -12.36
C ALA A 384 -19.13 9.54 -11.19
N PHE A 385 -19.84 8.77 -10.36
CA PHE A 385 -19.25 8.05 -9.24
C PHE A 385 -18.27 6.95 -9.71
N VAL A 386 -18.66 6.15 -10.71
CA VAL A 386 -17.76 5.16 -11.33
C VAL A 386 -16.56 5.87 -11.96
N ARG A 387 -16.77 6.98 -12.66
CA ARG A 387 -15.70 7.76 -13.28
C ARG A 387 -14.72 8.34 -12.25
N LEU A 388 -15.21 8.76 -11.08
CA LEU A 388 -14.34 9.16 -9.98
C LEU A 388 -13.47 7.99 -9.50
N LEU A 389 -14.06 6.80 -9.28
CA LEU A 389 -13.36 5.61 -8.84
C LEU A 389 -12.26 5.17 -9.81
N THR A 390 -12.48 5.35 -11.12
CA THR A 390 -11.54 4.93 -12.17
C THR A 390 -10.50 5.97 -12.55
N ASN A 391 -10.67 7.23 -12.15
CA ASN A 391 -9.75 8.32 -12.48
C ASN A 391 -8.98 8.86 -11.27
N SER A 392 -9.40 8.56 -10.05
CA SER A 392 -8.69 8.99 -8.86
C SER A 392 -7.85 7.87 -8.26
N ALA A 393 -6.53 8.03 -8.36
CA ALA A 393 -5.59 7.11 -7.71
C ALA A 393 -5.54 7.28 -6.17
N SER A 394 -6.10 8.38 -5.64
CA SER A 394 -6.19 8.63 -4.20
C SER A 394 -7.53 8.23 -3.58
N ALA A 395 -8.53 7.84 -4.37
CA ALA A 395 -9.80 7.36 -3.87
C ALA A 395 -9.63 6.01 -3.14
N MET A 396 -10.05 5.99 -1.88
CA MET A 396 -10.03 4.79 -1.06
C MET A 396 -11.45 4.23 -0.93
N ILE A 397 -11.59 2.94 -1.17
CA ILE A 397 -12.85 2.24 -0.91
C ILE A 397 -12.77 1.42 0.37
N VAL A 398 -13.86 1.43 1.12
CA VAL A 398 -14.06 0.64 2.33
C VAL A 398 -15.48 0.09 2.36
N LYS A 399 -15.73 -0.97 3.12
CA LYS A 399 -17.07 -1.53 3.26
C LYS A 399 -17.91 -0.77 4.27
N ASP A 400 -17.32 -0.42 5.40
CA ASP A 400 -17.99 0.26 6.48
C ASP A 400 -17.89 1.79 6.35
N GLU A 401 -18.92 2.50 6.81
CA GLU A 401 -18.91 3.96 6.88
C GLU A 401 -17.78 4.48 7.78
N LEU A 402 -17.12 5.53 7.32
CA LEU A 402 -16.11 6.26 8.09
C LEU A 402 -16.63 7.65 8.43
N LYS A 403 -16.60 7.98 9.72
CA LYS A 403 -16.99 9.28 10.22
C LYS A 403 -15.79 10.21 10.36
N ASP A 404 -16.00 11.49 10.15
CA ASP A 404 -15.09 12.54 10.63
C ASP A 404 -15.34 12.79 12.11
N ILE A 405 -14.38 12.42 12.95
CA ILE A 405 -14.47 12.61 14.39
C ILE A 405 -13.40 13.63 14.78
N GLU A 406 -13.83 14.88 15.00
CA GLU A 406 -12.95 15.92 15.53
C GLU A 406 -12.72 15.73 17.03
N TYR A 407 -11.53 16.11 17.51
CA TYR A 407 -11.27 16.08 18.93
C TYR A 407 -12.02 17.20 19.67
N ALA A 408 -12.83 16.80 20.63
CA ALA A 408 -13.48 17.69 21.56
C ALA A 408 -13.54 17.04 22.98
N PRO A 409 -13.11 17.75 24.04
CA PRO A 409 -13.19 17.23 25.40
C PRO A 409 -14.61 16.79 25.76
N ASN A 410 -14.74 15.63 26.41
CA ASN A 410 -15.99 14.96 26.79
C ASN A 410 -16.87 14.45 25.62
N HIS A 411 -16.41 14.56 24.37
CA HIS A 411 -17.15 14.07 23.19
C HIS A 411 -16.34 13.06 22.36
N SER A 412 -15.02 13.21 22.31
CA SER A 412 -14.17 12.30 21.55
C SER A 412 -12.81 12.12 22.21
N ARG A 413 -12.16 11.01 21.91
CA ARG A 413 -10.84 10.67 22.44
C ARG A 413 -10.03 9.84 21.44
N LEU A 414 -8.72 9.76 21.70
CA LEU A 414 -7.86 8.75 21.09
C LEU A 414 -8.39 7.36 21.45
N LYS A 415 -8.50 6.46 20.48
CA LYS A 415 -8.87 5.06 20.69
C LYS A 415 -7.91 4.41 21.68
N ALA A 416 -8.44 3.72 22.67
CA ALA A 416 -7.64 3.16 23.77
C ALA A 416 -6.61 2.14 23.29
N ASN A 417 -6.98 1.30 22.30
CA ASN A 417 -6.13 0.28 21.69
C ASN A 417 -4.89 0.84 20.96
N LEU A 418 -4.91 2.10 20.53
CA LEU A 418 -3.78 2.76 19.88
C LEU A 418 -2.69 3.25 20.84
N THR A 419 -2.98 3.27 22.14
CA THR A 419 -2.07 3.89 23.14
C THR A 419 -0.67 3.25 23.14
N GLY A 420 -0.58 1.93 23.12
CA GLY A 420 0.70 1.22 23.08
C GLY A 420 1.47 1.47 21.79
N TYR A 421 0.76 1.45 20.66
CA TYR A 421 1.32 1.69 19.34
C TYR A 421 1.90 3.11 19.21
N ILE A 422 1.16 4.13 19.67
CA ILE A 422 1.65 5.52 19.65
C ILE A 422 2.81 5.70 20.62
N LYS A 423 2.81 5.09 21.81
CA LYS A 423 3.94 5.12 22.75
C LYS A 423 5.20 4.51 22.16
N TYR A 424 5.08 3.41 21.41
CA TYR A 424 6.24 2.84 20.72
C TYR A 424 6.91 3.88 19.81
N PHE A 425 6.16 4.58 18.95
CA PHE A 425 6.73 5.61 18.07
C PHE A 425 7.22 6.85 18.83
N LEU A 426 6.57 7.25 19.91
CA LEU A 426 7.05 8.32 20.76
C LEU A 426 8.46 8.04 21.32
N ASN A 427 8.70 6.76 21.68
CA ASN A 427 9.98 6.34 22.27
C ASN A 427 11.06 6.05 21.21
N HIS A 428 10.68 5.55 20.02
CA HIS A 428 11.60 5.03 19.00
C HIS A 428 11.56 5.80 17.67
N LYS A 429 11.05 7.04 17.62
CA LYS A 429 10.81 7.78 16.39
C LYS A 429 11.96 7.69 15.36
N ASP A 430 13.20 7.88 15.79
CA ASP A 430 14.36 7.96 14.89
C ASP A 430 14.91 6.57 14.52
N ASN A 431 14.65 5.55 15.34
CA ASN A 431 15.20 4.20 15.25
C ASN A 431 14.10 3.10 15.17
N ALA A 432 12.85 3.47 14.86
CA ALA A 432 11.78 2.48 14.72
C ALA A 432 12.03 1.58 13.51
N ASP A 433 11.93 0.28 13.71
CA ASP A 433 12.06 -0.74 12.67
C ASP A 433 10.83 -0.82 11.76
N ILE A 434 9.72 -0.22 12.19
CA ILE A 434 8.47 -0.15 11.45
C ILE A 434 8.06 1.30 11.18
N THR A 435 7.21 1.51 10.17
CA THR A 435 6.63 2.83 9.88
C THR A 435 5.26 2.98 10.54
N PHE A 436 4.94 4.20 11.00
CA PHE A 436 3.59 4.49 11.49
C PHE A 436 2.58 4.47 10.33
N ALA A 437 1.47 3.78 10.55
CA ALA A 437 0.36 3.77 9.61
C ALA A 437 -0.99 3.67 10.35
N ASN A 438 -2.05 4.15 9.71
CA ASN A 438 -3.40 3.97 10.21
C ASN A 438 -3.94 2.55 9.90
N LYS A 439 -5.19 2.27 10.25
CA LYS A 439 -5.84 0.96 10.03
C LYS A 439 -5.92 0.52 8.57
N PHE A 440 -5.78 1.43 7.62
CA PHE A 440 -5.81 1.16 6.18
C PHE A 440 -4.42 1.01 5.56
N GLY A 441 -3.37 1.06 6.37
CA GLY A 441 -1.99 1.04 5.87
C GLY A 441 -1.52 2.36 5.26
N LEU A 442 -2.27 3.46 5.46
CA LEU A 442 -1.84 4.78 5.03
C LEU A 442 -0.82 5.33 6.02
N THR A 443 0.34 5.71 5.50
CA THR A 443 1.45 6.27 6.27
C THR A 443 1.42 7.78 6.27
N GLU A 444 1.81 8.39 7.40
CA GLU A 444 1.94 9.84 7.54
C GLU A 444 3.28 10.17 8.20
N ARG A 445 3.87 11.27 7.77
CA ARG A 445 5.13 11.76 8.37
C ARG A 445 4.82 12.58 9.62
N LEU A 446 5.05 11.95 10.77
CA LEU A 446 4.77 12.54 12.09
C LEU A 446 6.04 12.82 12.85
N ASP A 447 6.01 13.85 13.69
CA ASP A 447 7.06 14.20 14.60
C ASP A 447 6.84 13.64 16.01
N ARG A 448 7.90 13.60 16.82
CA ARG A 448 7.82 13.13 18.21
C ARG A 448 6.78 13.91 19.03
N LEU A 449 6.59 15.19 18.70
CA LEU A 449 5.57 16.02 19.34
C LEU A 449 4.15 15.61 18.94
N ASP A 450 3.94 15.15 17.69
CA ASP A 450 2.63 14.65 17.24
C ASP A 450 2.20 13.42 18.04
N TYR A 451 3.10 12.44 18.20
CA TYR A 451 2.82 11.25 19.01
C TYR A 451 2.52 11.62 20.48
N TYR A 452 3.24 12.59 21.04
CA TYR A 452 2.96 13.08 22.38
C TYR A 452 1.59 13.75 22.48
N ILE A 453 1.22 14.59 21.50
CA ILE A 453 -0.08 15.26 21.44
C ILE A 453 -1.19 14.22 21.27
N PHE A 454 -1.04 13.21 20.41
CA PHE A 454 -2.03 12.14 20.26
C PHE A 454 -2.36 11.48 21.61
N LEU A 455 -1.36 11.21 22.45
CA LEU A 455 -1.60 10.64 23.79
C LEU A 455 -2.33 11.59 24.74
N LEU A 456 -2.33 12.89 24.47
CA LEU A 456 -3.05 13.90 25.24
C LEU A 456 -4.48 14.11 24.76
N LEU A 457 -4.86 13.57 23.59
CA LEU A 457 -6.24 13.57 23.08
C LEU A 457 -7.08 12.50 23.81
N ASP A 458 -7.12 12.56 25.13
CA ASP A 458 -7.70 11.55 26.03
C ASP A 458 -9.20 11.74 26.34
N GLY A 459 -9.81 12.73 25.70
CA GLY A 459 -11.20 13.12 25.93
C GLY A 459 -11.43 13.98 27.18
N LYS A 460 -10.39 14.28 27.96
CA LYS A 460 -10.48 15.10 29.17
C LYS A 460 -9.75 16.42 29.05
N ASN A 461 -8.59 16.41 28.40
CA ASN A 461 -7.76 17.60 28.26
C ASN A 461 -8.41 18.61 27.31
N THR A 462 -8.48 19.88 27.74
CA THR A 462 -8.76 21.01 26.86
C THR A 462 -7.55 21.32 25.96
N LEU A 463 -7.73 22.09 24.89
CA LEU A 463 -6.62 22.54 24.04
C LEU A 463 -5.58 23.35 24.82
N GLU A 464 -6.00 24.14 25.82
CA GLU A 464 -5.14 24.89 26.71
C GLU A 464 -4.27 23.98 27.59
N GLU A 465 -4.84 22.92 28.15
CA GLU A 465 -4.11 21.93 28.94
C GLU A 465 -3.13 21.13 28.08
N ILE A 466 -3.53 20.74 26.87
CA ILE A 466 -2.64 20.11 25.90
C ILE A 466 -1.47 21.04 25.57
N ALA A 467 -1.74 22.34 25.34
CA ALA A 467 -0.69 23.31 25.04
C ALA A 467 0.28 23.48 26.20
N ALA A 468 -0.19 23.54 27.44
CA ALA A 468 0.66 23.63 28.62
C ALA A 468 1.54 22.38 28.80
N LYS A 469 0.99 21.18 28.62
CA LYS A 469 1.71 19.91 28.67
C LYS A 469 2.73 19.79 27.54
N SER A 470 2.36 20.17 26.32
CA SER A 470 3.24 20.16 25.13
C SER A 470 4.40 21.15 25.27
N MET A 471 4.17 22.33 25.85
CA MET A 471 5.22 23.28 26.16
C MET A 471 6.25 22.70 27.14
N LYS A 472 5.80 22.00 28.17
CA LYS A 472 6.68 21.31 29.12
C LYS A 472 7.49 20.22 28.40
N PHE A 473 6.85 19.39 27.60
CA PHE A 473 7.48 18.32 26.82
C PHE A 473 8.56 18.86 25.87
N VAL A 474 8.27 19.93 25.13
CA VAL A 474 9.22 20.60 24.23
C VAL A 474 10.47 21.06 24.98
N LYS A 475 10.29 21.65 26.16
CA LYS A 475 11.42 22.12 27.01
C LYS A 475 12.26 20.96 27.57
N GLU A 476 11.59 19.93 28.11
CA GLU A 476 12.26 18.76 28.72
C GLU A 476 13.04 17.93 27.70
N ASN A 477 12.56 17.88 26.44
CA ASN A 477 13.21 17.13 25.37
C ASN A 477 14.07 17.99 24.44
N SER A 478 14.30 19.26 24.78
CA SER A 478 15.12 20.20 23.99
C SER A 478 14.70 20.31 22.52
N ILE A 479 13.40 20.18 22.24
CA ILE A 479 12.85 20.25 20.87
C ILE A 479 12.89 21.71 20.43
N LYS A 480 13.59 21.99 19.34
CA LYS A 480 13.66 23.34 18.74
C LYS A 480 12.51 23.50 17.76
N ILE A 481 11.68 24.50 18.00
CA ILE A 481 10.61 24.90 17.09
C ILE A 481 10.99 26.23 16.45
N SER A 482 11.04 26.27 15.13
CA SER A 482 11.44 27.43 14.34
C SER A 482 10.28 27.94 13.48
N ASP A 483 10.30 29.23 13.18
CA ASP A 483 9.40 29.80 12.17
C ASP A 483 9.82 29.39 10.74
N LYS A 484 9.02 29.79 9.74
CA LYS A 484 9.29 29.52 8.32
C LYS A 484 10.60 30.11 7.78
N ASN A 485 11.27 30.98 8.56
CA ASN A 485 12.58 31.57 8.24
C ASN A 485 13.72 30.87 8.99
N GLY A 486 13.45 29.77 9.72
CA GLY A 486 14.45 29.04 10.51
C GLY A 486 14.80 29.67 11.86
N LYS A 487 14.10 30.73 12.28
CA LYS A 487 14.35 31.38 13.57
C LYS A 487 13.60 30.67 14.69
N GLU A 488 14.34 30.28 15.73
CA GLU A 488 13.77 29.62 16.92
C GLU A 488 12.70 30.49 17.59
N LEU A 489 11.53 29.92 17.83
CA LEU A 489 10.41 30.57 18.49
C LEU A 489 10.57 30.48 20.02
N LYS A 490 10.29 31.60 20.73
CA LYS A 490 10.39 31.71 22.20
C LYS A 490 9.18 32.44 22.77
N ASN A 491 8.91 32.22 24.06
CA ASN A 491 7.87 32.91 24.84
C ASN A 491 6.47 32.85 24.20
N GLU A 492 5.76 33.94 24.13
CA GLU A 492 4.38 34.04 23.61
C GLU A 492 4.25 33.57 22.17
N LYS A 493 5.26 33.80 21.31
CA LYS A 493 5.26 33.33 19.93
C LYS A 493 5.29 31.80 19.85
N LEU A 494 6.03 31.14 20.73
CA LEU A 494 6.06 29.69 20.83
C LEU A 494 4.72 29.17 21.33
N VAL A 495 4.06 29.80 22.31
CA VAL A 495 2.74 29.39 22.81
C VAL A 495 1.69 29.48 21.70
N THR A 496 1.66 30.60 20.97
CA THR A 496 0.69 30.80 19.87
C THR A 496 0.91 29.78 18.75
N HIS A 497 2.18 29.52 18.39
CA HIS A 497 2.53 28.53 17.39
C HIS A 497 2.11 27.12 17.82
N LEU A 498 2.39 26.73 19.06
CA LEU A 498 2.01 25.43 19.61
C LEU A 498 0.48 25.22 19.63
N LYS A 499 -0.31 26.24 19.93
CA LYS A 499 -1.77 26.11 19.85
C LYS A 499 -2.23 25.78 18.43
N GLY A 500 -1.70 26.46 17.42
CA GLY A 500 -2.00 26.15 16.01
C GLY A 500 -1.51 24.75 15.61
N TYR A 501 -0.33 24.36 16.05
CA TYR A 501 0.25 23.04 15.81
C TYR A 501 -0.64 21.92 16.39
N ILE A 502 -1.12 22.08 17.64
CA ILE A 502 -1.99 21.11 18.33
C ILE A 502 -3.31 20.94 17.58
N VAL A 503 -3.92 22.05 17.11
CA VAL A 503 -5.14 21.97 16.29
C VAL A 503 -4.88 21.20 14.99
N GLY A 504 -3.72 21.46 14.34
CA GLY A 504 -3.29 20.71 13.16
C GLY A 504 -3.10 19.22 13.44
N THR A 505 -2.40 18.87 14.51
CA THR A 505 -2.16 17.49 14.93
C THR A 505 -3.46 16.76 15.31
N ALA A 506 -4.39 17.44 15.99
CA ALA A 506 -5.71 16.88 16.30
C ALA A 506 -6.53 16.60 15.00
N LYS A 507 -6.43 17.49 14.01
CA LYS A 507 -7.03 17.24 12.69
C LYS A 507 -6.37 16.05 11.97
N ILE A 508 -5.06 15.90 12.04
CA ILE A 508 -4.35 14.72 11.52
C ILE A 508 -4.86 13.45 12.21
N ALA A 509 -5.10 13.49 13.53
CA ALA A 509 -5.66 12.35 14.25
C ALA A 509 -7.06 11.95 13.73
N SER A 510 -7.93 12.91 13.38
CA SER A 510 -9.21 12.65 12.71
C SER A 510 -9.00 12.04 11.32
N MET A 511 -8.19 12.67 10.47
CA MET A 511 -7.90 12.20 9.11
C MET A 511 -7.29 10.78 9.07
N LEU A 512 -6.55 10.41 10.11
CA LEU A 512 -5.99 9.07 10.27
C LEU A 512 -6.94 8.09 10.97
N TYR A 513 -8.15 8.51 11.32
CA TYR A 513 -9.17 7.73 12.03
C TYR A 513 -8.68 7.17 13.38
N LEU A 514 -7.87 7.95 14.10
CA LEU A 514 -7.34 7.57 15.41
C LEU A 514 -8.31 7.85 16.55
N LEU A 515 -9.34 8.67 16.31
CA LEU A 515 -10.30 9.11 17.31
C LEU A 515 -11.57 8.25 17.32
N GLU A 516 -12.25 8.22 18.48
CA GLU A 516 -13.57 7.63 18.69
C GLU A 516 -14.46 8.57 19.50
N GLU A 517 -15.78 8.46 19.33
CA GLU A 517 -16.78 9.12 20.18
C GLU A 517 -16.78 8.49 21.58
N ILE A 518 -17.03 9.29 22.66
CA ILE A 518 -17.09 8.82 24.06
C ILE A 518 -18.51 8.40 24.42
#